data_afe22723a61f9e4448a48963cbfb8c0b
#
_entry.id   afe22723a61f9e4448a48963cbfb8c0b
#
_cell.length_a   1.000
_cell.length_b   1.000
_cell.length_c   1.000
_cell.angle_alpha   90.00
_cell.angle_beta   90.00
_cell.angle_gamma   90.00
#
_symmetry.space_group_name_H-M   'P 1'
#
loop_
_entity.id
_entity.type
_entity.pdbx_description
1 polymer ?
#
loop_
_entity_poly.entity_id
_entity_poly.type
_entity_poly.pdbx_seq_one_letter_code
_entity_poly.pdbx_strand_id
1 'polypeptide(L)'
;MNIVDLAIKRPIFIICIVTLMIVLGLSGLSKMSVDQFPDVTFPVVSIQIGYPGASPQDVEKLISKPIEDEISGLARMKRLSSNNLDSFAILIAEFELGTDIKTAEQQIRDRVSNVRRNLPDDILDPVIRRFDPADMPIVRLAVTSNMGPAEVFDLIDEEIKAQFERVEGIGQVQLIGARKREIHVDVSKAPLQAR
;
A
#
# COMPACT_ATOMS: atom_id res chain seq x y z
N MET A 1 -19.85 24.11 -50.65
CA MET A 1 -20.84 23.01 -50.58
C MET A 1 -21.24 22.89 -49.12
N ASN A 2 -22.45 23.30 -48.76
CA ASN A 2 -22.86 23.29 -47.36
C ASN A 2 -23.25 21.87 -46.92
N ILE A 3 -22.89 21.48 -45.67
CA ILE A 3 -23.19 20.15 -45.10
C ILE A 3 -24.70 19.81 -45.21
N VAL A 4 -25.54 20.85 -45.11
CA VAL A 4 -27.01 20.74 -45.25
C VAL A 4 -27.41 20.31 -46.66
N ASP A 5 -26.82 20.89 -47.71
CA ASP A 5 -27.07 20.51 -49.10
C ASP A 5 -26.65 19.07 -49.41
N LEU A 6 -25.53 18.62 -48.78
CA LEU A 6 -25.08 17.25 -48.92
C LEU A 6 -26.00 16.25 -48.23
N ALA A 7 -26.54 16.62 -47.05
CA ALA A 7 -27.48 15.79 -46.31
C ALA A 7 -28.79 15.59 -47.08
N ILE A 8 -29.32 16.66 -47.72
CA ILE A 8 -30.55 16.60 -48.46
C ILE A 8 -30.38 15.80 -49.78
N LYS A 9 -29.25 16.01 -50.46
CA LYS A 9 -28.99 15.35 -51.74
C LYS A 9 -28.55 13.89 -51.66
N ARG A 10 -27.98 13.47 -50.54
CA ARG A 10 -27.45 12.10 -50.32
C ARG A 10 -27.81 11.55 -48.94
N PRO A 11 -29.07 11.25 -48.64
CA PRO A 11 -29.51 10.80 -47.32
C PRO A 11 -28.86 9.50 -46.88
N ILE A 12 -28.60 8.56 -47.80
CA ILE A 12 -27.96 7.28 -47.49
C ILE A 12 -26.55 7.47 -46.98
N PHE A 13 -25.80 8.43 -47.53
CA PHE A 13 -24.42 8.76 -47.07
C PHE A 13 -24.42 9.29 -45.64
N ILE A 14 -25.38 10.12 -45.28
CA ILE A 14 -25.48 10.65 -43.92
C ILE A 14 -25.90 9.53 -42.94
N ILE A 15 -26.81 8.65 -43.32
CA ILE A 15 -27.21 7.49 -42.50
C ILE A 15 -25.99 6.62 -42.22
N CYS A 16 -25.14 6.34 -43.23
CA CYS A 16 -23.93 5.56 -43.05
C CYS A 16 -22.93 6.23 -42.08
N ILE A 17 -22.74 7.56 -42.18
CA ILE A 17 -21.86 8.29 -41.27
C ILE A 17 -22.41 8.24 -39.83
N VAL A 18 -23.69 8.48 -39.64
CA VAL A 18 -24.30 8.45 -38.31
C VAL A 18 -24.21 7.04 -37.71
N THR A 19 -24.50 6.01 -38.50
CA THR A 19 -24.35 4.61 -38.05
C THR A 19 -22.93 4.29 -37.66
N LEU A 20 -21.95 4.74 -38.46
CA LEU A 20 -20.53 4.56 -38.15
C LEU A 20 -20.14 5.26 -36.83
N MET A 21 -20.61 6.48 -36.60
CA MET A 21 -20.36 7.20 -35.36
C MET A 21 -20.99 6.50 -34.16
N ILE A 22 -22.19 5.96 -34.29
CA ILE A 22 -22.86 5.20 -33.23
C ILE A 22 -22.06 3.93 -32.90
N VAL A 23 -21.62 3.18 -33.90
CA VAL A 23 -20.81 1.95 -33.72
C VAL A 23 -19.48 2.27 -33.04
N LEU A 24 -18.81 3.33 -33.48
CA LEU A 24 -17.54 3.77 -32.86
C LEU A 24 -17.76 4.24 -31.41
N GLY A 25 -18.86 4.98 -31.15
CA GLY A 25 -19.21 5.44 -29.80
C GLY A 25 -19.51 4.26 -28.86
N LEU A 26 -20.29 3.29 -29.28
CA LEU A 26 -20.59 2.08 -28.50
C LEU A 26 -19.32 1.23 -28.27
N SER A 27 -18.48 1.09 -29.29
CA SER A 27 -17.21 0.39 -29.14
C SER A 27 -16.24 1.11 -28.20
N GLY A 28 -16.21 2.45 -28.22
CA GLY A 28 -15.45 3.25 -27.28
C GLY A 28 -15.95 3.10 -25.84
N LEU A 29 -17.25 3.15 -25.65
CA LEU A 29 -17.87 3.01 -24.34
C LEU A 29 -17.59 1.65 -23.70
N SER A 30 -17.63 0.57 -24.49
CA SER A 30 -17.36 -0.78 -23.98
C SER A 30 -15.89 -1.03 -23.61
N LYS A 31 -14.97 -0.16 -24.04
CA LYS A 31 -13.53 -0.24 -23.75
C LYS A 31 -13.10 0.72 -22.63
N MET A 32 -14.00 1.56 -22.14
CA MET A 32 -13.67 2.43 -21.00
C MET A 32 -13.59 1.60 -19.73
N SER A 33 -12.45 1.66 -19.04
CA SER A 33 -12.32 1.13 -17.69
C SER A 33 -13.14 1.99 -16.72
N VAL A 34 -13.84 1.33 -15.80
CA VAL A 34 -14.55 2.00 -14.71
C VAL A 34 -13.70 1.85 -13.47
N ASP A 35 -12.94 2.90 -13.14
CA ASP A 35 -12.14 2.95 -11.94
C ASP A 35 -12.95 3.60 -10.81
N GLN A 36 -12.87 3.02 -9.61
CA GLN A 36 -13.59 3.52 -8.43
C GLN A 36 -13.01 4.86 -7.93
N PHE A 37 -11.72 5.08 -8.17
CA PHE A 37 -11.02 6.32 -7.85
C PHE A 37 -10.33 6.85 -9.10
N PRO A 38 -10.32 8.18 -9.32
CA PRO A 38 -9.46 8.75 -10.34
C PRO A 38 -7.99 8.42 -10.03
N ASP A 39 -7.15 8.32 -11.06
CA ASP A 39 -5.69 8.16 -10.94
C ASP A 39 -5.07 9.37 -10.22
N VAL A 40 -5.34 9.50 -8.93
CA VAL A 40 -4.73 10.54 -8.09
C VAL A 40 -3.59 9.89 -7.34
N THR A 41 -2.38 10.14 -7.75
CA THR A 41 -1.19 9.77 -6.98
C THR A 41 -1.15 10.66 -5.74
N PHE A 42 -1.41 10.09 -4.57
CA PHE A 42 -1.13 10.76 -3.31
C PHE A 42 0.37 10.66 -3.05
N PRO A 43 1.11 11.76 -3.15
CA PRO A 43 2.57 11.72 -2.99
C PRO A 43 2.94 11.64 -1.50
N VAL A 44 2.65 10.51 -0.90
CA VAL A 44 2.89 10.23 0.52
C VAL A 44 3.73 8.97 0.66
N VAL A 45 4.80 9.07 1.46
CA VAL A 45 5.65 7.93 1.86
C VAL A 45 5.57 7.76 3.36
N SER A 46 5.31 6.55 3.81
CA SER A 46 5.36 6.17 5.22
C SER A 46 6.64 5.38 5.53
N ILE A 47 7.23 5.68 6.69
CA ILE A 47 8.39 4.99 7.22
C ILE A 47 7.95 4.42 8.57
N GLN A 48 8.07 3.12 8.75
CA GLN A 48 7.68 2.42 9.96
C GLN A 48 8.90 1.71 10.55
N ILE A 49 9.13 1.91 11.84
CA ILE A 49 10.31 1.36 12.52
C ILE A 49 9.88 0.82 13.89
N GLY A 50 10.17 -0.44 14.13
CA GLY A 50 10.00 -1.06 15.44
C GLY A 50 11.26 -0.87 16.31
N TYR A 51 11.03 -0.47 17.57
CA TYR A 51 12.07 -0.43 18.61
C TYR A 51 11.52 -1.13 19.87
N PRO A 52 11.64 -2.45 19.96
CA PRO A 52 11.03 -3.23 21.03
C PRO A 52 11.48 -2.77 22.43
N GLY A 53 10.50 -2.56 23.33
CA GLY A 53 10.73 -2.18 24.71
C GLY A 53 11.04 -0.70 24.96
N ALA A 54 11.09 0.14 23.93
CA ALA A 54 11.35 1.57 24.08
C ALA A 54 10.08 2.34 24.41
N SER A 55 10.20 3.37 25.26
CA SER A 55 9.13 4.33 25.52
C SER A 55 8.90 5.27 24.32
N PRO A 56 7.71 5.92 24.18
CA PRO A 56 7.47 6.86 23.08
C PRO A 56 8.49 8.01 23.04
N GLN A 57 8.99 8.46 24.19
CA GLN A 57 10.00 9.51 24.29
C GLN A 57 11.37 9.05 23.78
N ASP A 58 11.74 7.79 24.04
CA ASP A 58 12.97 7.19 23.53
C ASP A 58 12.86 6.96 22.03
N VAL A 59 11.70 6.46 21.55
CA VAL A 59 11.39 6.32 20.13
C VAL A 59 11.52 7.65 19.41
N GLU A 60 10.96 8.72 19.94
CA GLU A 60 11.06 10.07 19.38
C GLU A 60 12.53 10.51 19.28
N LYS A 61 13.24 10.44 20.40
CA LYS A 61 14.60 10.99 20.52
C LYS A 61 15.65 10.18 19.74
N LEU A 62 15.55 8.86 19.79
CA LEU A 62 16.58 7.96 19.24
C LEU A 62 16.28 7.50 17.82
N ILE A 63 15.01 7.54 17.38
CA ILE A 63 14.59 7.03 16.07
C ILE A 63 14.03 8.15 15.19
N SER A 64 12.93 8.78 15.62
CA SER A 64 12.21 9.71 14.75
C SER A 64 13.02 10.95 14.43
N LYS A 65 13.60 11.58 15.45
CA LYS A 65 14.33 12.85 15.28
C LYS A 65 15.55 12.74 14.38
N PRO A 66 16.46 11.75 14.53
CA PRO A 66 17.57 11.55 13.58
C PRO A 66 17.12 11.32 12.14
N ILE A 67 16.02 10.62 11.94
CA ILE A 67 15.46 10.38 10.60
C ILE A 67 14.83 11.65 10.03
N GLU A 68 14.04 12.37 10.84
CA GLU A 68 13.45 13.65 10.44
C GLU A 68 14.52 14.65 10.01
N ASP A 69 15.60 14.78 10.77
CA ASP A 69 16.69 15.70 10.47
C ASP A 69 17.34 15.37 9.12
N GLU A 70 17.48 14.08 8.79
CA GLU A 70 18.10 13.65 7.53
C GLU A 70 17.17 13.79 6.33
N ILE A 71 15.85 13.52 6.49
CA ILE A 71 14.91 13.56 5.37
C ILE A 71 14.27 14.91 5.16
N SER A 72 14.26 15.80 6.15
CA SER A 72 13.64 17.14 6.08
C SER A 72 14.14 18.01 4.93
N GLY A 73 15.37 17.78 4.48
CA GLY A 73 15.99 18.50 3.36
C GLY A 73 15.63 17.98 1.96
N LEU A 74 14.73 17.01 1.84
CA LEU A 74 14.33 16.49 0.53
C LEU A 74 13.52 17.52 -0.27
N ALA A 75 13.82 17.60 -1.57
CA ALA A 75 13.15 18.54 -2.48
C ALA A 75 11.65 18.22 -2.59
N ARG A 76 10.83 19.28 -2.67
CA ARG A 76 9.38 19.21 -2.85
C ARG A 76 8.65 18.48 -1.69
N MET A 77 9.28 18.34 -0.54
CA MET A 77 8.60 17.89 0.67
C MET A 77 7.69 19.01 1.19
N LYS A 78 6.41 18.70 1.34
CA LYS A 78 5.38 19.63 1.83
C LYS A 78 5.28 19.58 3.35
N ARG A 79 5.28 18.39 3.90
CA ARG A 79 5.15 18.17 5.35
C ARG A 79 5.77 16.84 5.75
N LEU A 80 6.39 16.85 6.93
CA LEU A 80 6.85 15.65 7.61
C LEU A 80 6.17 15.61 8.97
N SER A 81 5.64 14.47 9.34
CA SER A 81 5.04 14.23 10.65
C SER A 81 5.45 12.87 11.17
N SER A 82 5.69 12.78 12.47
CA SER A 82 5.98 11.53 13.17
C SER A 82 4.95 11.24 14.23
N ASN A 83 4.65 9.98 14.43
CA ASN A 83 3.82 9.47 15.50
C ASN A 83 4.60 8.39 16.24
N ASN A 84 4.92 8.66 17.51
CA ASN A 84 5.75 7.82 18.34
C ASN A 84 4.87 7.07 19.34
N LEU A 85 4.86 5.76 19.24
CA LEU A 85 4.12 4.84 20.08
C LEU A 85 5.08 4.00 20.92
N ASP A 86 4.55 3.25 21.89
CA ASP A 86 5.37 2.27 22.60
C ASP A 86 5.97 1.27 21.64
N SER A 87 7.29 1.16 21.64
CA SER A 87 8.08 0.24 20.78
C SER A 87 7.96 0.47 19.27
N PHE A 88 7.39 1.60 18.80
CA PHE A 88 7.12 1.79 17.38
C PHE A 88 7.07 3.27 16.95
N ALA A 89 7.69 3.59 15.82
CA ALA A 89 7.61 4.90 15.16
C ALA A 89 6.95 4.80 13.79
N ILE A 90 6.09 5.76 13.46
CA ILE A 90 5.54 5.98 12.12
C ILE A 90 5.86 7.40 11.69
N LEU A 91 6.66 7.56 10.64
CA LEU A 91 6.90 8.85 10.02
C LEU A 91 6.15 8.91 8.68
N ILE A 92 5.52 10.05 8.41
CA ILE A 92 4.74 10.28 7.19
C ILE A 92 5.32 11.52 6.50
N ALA A 93 5.88 11.30 5.31
CA ALA A 93 6.41 12.35 4.45
C ALA A 93 5.41 12.62 3.31
N GLU A 94 4.85 13.83 3.30
CA GLU A 94 3.96 14.32 2.25
C GLU A 94 4.77 15.20 1.29
N PHE A 95 4.64 14.96 -0.01
CA PHE A 95 5.27 15.73 -1.06
C PHE A 95 4.24 16.58 -1.82
N GLU A 96 4.72 17.51 -2.63
CA GLU A 96 3.87 18.31 -3.50
C GLU A 96 3.26 17.44 -4.61
N LEU A 97 2.05 17.81 -5.06
CA LEU A 97 1.39 17.16 -6.19
C LEU A 97 2.27 17.20 -7.45
N GLY A 98 2.31 16.10 -8.20
CA GLY A 98 3.15 15.96 -9.39
C GLY A 98 4.61 15.61 -9.07
N THR A 99 4.94 15.28 -7.81
CA THR A 99 6.22 14.67 -7.46
C THR A 99 6.23 13.20 -7.89
N ASP A 100 7.31 12.73 -8.53
CA ASP A 100 7.50 11.31 -8.79
C ASP A 100 7.74 10.57 -7.47
N ILE A 101 6.69 9.89 -7.00
CA ILE A 101 6.69 9.23 -5.70
C ILE A 101 7.68 8.06 -5.64
N LYS A 102 8.00 7.42 -6.78
CA LYS A 102 8.99 6.35 -6.83
C LYS A 102 10.39 6.88 -6.55
N THR A 103 10.72 8.01 -7.17
CA THR A 103 11.99 8.71 -6.91
C THR A 103 12.06 9.22 -5.48
N ALA A 104 10.96 9.77 -4.94
CA ALA A 104 10.92 10.24 -3.56
C ALA A 104 11.07 9.07 -2.55
N GLU A 105 10.41 7.94 -2.78
CA GLU A 105 10.58 6.73 -1.96
C GLU A 105 12.04 6.27 -1.96
N GLN A 106 12.68 6.22 -3.12
CA GLN A 106 14.08 5.81 -3.23
C GLN A 106 15.01 6.78 -2.47
N GLN A 107 14.81 8.08 -2.60
CA GLN A 107 15.58 9.08 -1.87
C GLN A 107 15.42 8.93 -0.35
N ILE A 108 14.19 8.70 0.14
CA ILE A 108 13.94 8.42 1.56
C ILE A 108 14.67 7.16 1.99
N ARG A 109 14.59 6.08 1.20
CA ARG A 109 15.28 4.81 1.49
C ARG A 109 16.78 5.00 1.62
N ASP A 110 17.40 5.75 0.72
CA ASP A 110 18.82 6.04 0.73
C ASP A 110 19.22 6.86 1.98
N ARG A 111 18.42 7.89 2.34
CA ARG A 111 18.64 8.71 3.54
C ARG A 111 18.48 7.90 4.83
N VAL A 112 17.41 7.13 4.95
CA VAL A 112 17.18 6.25 6.11
C VAL A 112 18.30 5.22 6.26
N SER A 113 18.78 4.66 5.16
CA SER A 113 19.92 3.74 5.15
C SER A 113 21.22 4.40 5.65
N ASN A 114 21.46 5.68 5.32
CA ASN A 114 22.61 6.43 5.79
C ASN A 114 22.55 6.66 7.30
N VAL A 115 21.38 7.01 7.83
CA VAL A 115 21.17 7.24 9.27
C VAL A 115 21.18 5.95 10.07
N ARG A 116 20.91 4.79 9.46
CA ARG A 116 20.81 3.49 10.14
C ARG A 116 22.00 3.19 11.06
N ARG A 117 23.21 3.65 10.71
CA ARG A 117 24.42 3.49 11.53
C ARG A 117 24.43 4.31 12.81
N ASN A 118 23.63 5.37 12.87
CA ASN A 118 23.50 6.26 14.01
C ASN A 118 22.32 5.90 14.92
N LEU A 119 21.49 4.93 14.49
CA LEU A 119 20.35 4.44 15.25
C LEU A 119 20.79 3.27 16.16
N PRO A 120 20.04 2.97 17.23
CA PRO A 120 20.31 1.80 18.09
C PRO A 120 20.34 0.48 17.29
N ASP A 121 21.14 -0.48 17.76
CA ASP A 121 21.27 -1.79 17.10
C ASP A 121 20.02 -2.66 17.23
N ASP A 122 19.24 -2.45 18.31
CA ASP A 122 18.06 -3.26 18.63
C ASP A 122 16.80 -2.89 17.85
N ILE A 123 16.87 -1.94 16.92
CA ILE A 123 15.72 -1.59 16.07
C ILE A 123 15.49 -2.61 14.98
N LEU A 124 14.22 -2.84 14.67
CA LEU A 124 13.81 -3.63 13.50
C LEU A 124 14.11 -2.84 12.22
N ASP A 125 14.26 -3.58 11.12
CA ASP A 125 14.54 -2.95 9.83
C ASP A 125 13.41 -1.99 9.43
N PRO A 126 13.72 -0.75 9.00
CA PRO A 126 12.74 0.23 8.58
C PRO A 126 11.93 -0.26 7.38
N VAL A 127 10.61 -0.23 7.50
CA VAL A 127 9.69 -0.54 6.41
C VAL A 127 9.23 0.77 5.77
N ILE A 128 9.67 1.00 4.54
CA ILE A 128 9.35 2.20 3.77
C ILE A 128 8.35 1.82 2.67
N ARG A 129 7.20 2.48 2.66
CA ARG A 129 6.12 2.26 1.69
C ARG A 129 5.55 3.56 1.20
N ARG A 130 5.29 3.66 -0.10
CA ARG A 130 4.43 4.73 -0.64
C ARG A 130 2.97 4.38 -0.40
N PHE A 131 2.15 5.40 -0.26
CA PHE A 131 0.69 5.22 -0.27
C PHE A 131 0.24 5.04 -1.72
N ASP A 132 -0.36 3.90 -2.01
CA ASP A 132 -0.96 3.61 -3.30
C ASP A 132 -2.45 3.31 -3.09
N PRO A 133 -3.38 4.12 -3.65
CA PRO A 133 -4.81 3.84 -3.56
C PRO A 133 -5.19 2.48 -4.16
N ALA A 134 -4.40 1.96 -5.10
CA ALA A 134 -4.61 0.64 -5.70
C ALA A 134 -4.38 -0.51 -4.71
N ASP A 135 -3.64 -0.27 -3.61
CA ASP A 135 -3.44 -1.25 -2.55
C ASP A 135 -4.64 -1.36 -1.58
N MET A 136 -5.66 -0.50 -1.75
CA MET A 136 -6.85 -0.55 -0.90
C MET A 136 -7.68 -1.79 -1.22
N PRO A 137 -8.12 -2.54 -0.18
CA PRO A 137 -8.90 -3.75 -0.41
C PRO A 137 -10.28 -3.41 -1.02
N ILE A 138 -10.55 -3.96 -2.20
CA ILE A 138 -11.82 -3.78 -2.93
C ILE A 138 -12.94 -4.60 -2.28
N VAL A 139 -12.60 -5.78 -1.75
CA VAL A 139 -13.54 -6.69 -1.11
C VAL A 139 -13.04 -7.06 0.29
N ARG A 140 -13.92 -6.98 1.28
CA ARG A 140 -13.66 -7.43 2.65
C ARG A 140 -14.67 -8.51 3.00
N LEU A 141 -14.16 -9.69 3.35
CA LEU A 141 -14.97 -10.83 3.75
C LEU A 141 -14.77 -11.11 5.24
N ALA A 142 -15.87 -11.27 5.96
CA ALA A 142 -15.82 -11.71 7.35
C ALA A 142 -16.08 -13.22 7.39
N VAL A 143 -15.19 -13.95 8.04
CA VAL A 143 -15.35 -15.41 8.25
C VAL A 143 -15.67 -15.65 9.72
N THR A 144 -16.76 -16.37 9.96
CA THR A 144 -17.17 -16.80 11.30
C THR A 144 -17.21 -18.31 11.36
N SER A 145 -16.72 -18.90 12.45
CA SER A 145 -16.69 -20.34 12.66
C SER A 145 -16.84 -20.67 14.14
N ASN A 146 -17.28 -21.89 14.42
CA ASN A 146 -17.27 -22.46 15.77
C ASN A 146 -15.96 -23.20 16.11
N MET A 147 -15.00 -23.22 15.17
CA MET A 147 -13.68 -23.82 15.32
C MET A 147 -12.76 -22.91 16.16
N GLY A 148 -11.67 -23.45 16.68
CA GLY A 148 -10.65 -22.68 17.37
C GLY A 148 -9.99 -21.62 16.45
N PRO A 149 -9.55 -20.46 16.99
CA PRO A 149 -8.96 -19.39 16.17
C PRO A 149 -7.75 -19.81 15.32
N ALA A 150 -6.92 -20.74 15.83
CA ALA A 150 -5.76 -21.25 15.11
C ALA A 150 -6.17 -22.20 13.96
N GLU A 151 -7.19 -23.06 14.19
CA GLU A 151 -7.70 -23.97 13.16
C GLU A 151 -8.37 -23.19 12.01
N VAL A 152 -9.09 -22.11 12.36
CA VAL A 152 -9.69 -21.21 11.35
C VAL A 152 -8.60 -20.51 10.54
N PHE A 153 -7.50 -20.08 11.19
CA PHE A 153 -6.37 -19.48 10.49
C PHE A 153 -5.76 -20.44 9.48
N ASP A 154 -5.44 -21.67 9.92
CA ASP A 154 -4.81 -22.68 9.06
C ASP A 154 -5.71 -23.01 7.85
N LEU A 155 -7.02 -23.22 8.09
CA LEU A 155 -7.99 -23.48 7.03
C LEU A 155 -8.07 -22.33 6.00
N ILE A 156 -8.10 -21.07 6.48
CA ILE A 156 -8.21 -19.92 5.60
C ILE A 156 -6.91 -19.69 4.82
N ASP A 157 -5.75 -19.79 5.47
CA ASP A 157 -4.45 -19.54 4.84
C ASP A 157 -4.11 -20.62 3.80
N GLU A 158 -4.36 -21.90 4.11
CA GLU A 158 -4.00 -23.01 3.23
C GLU A 158 -5.01 -23.26 2.11
N GLU A 159 -6.31 -23.20 2.39
CA GLU A 159 -7.33 -23.58 1.42
C GLU A 159 -8.00 -22.38 0.76
N ILE A 160 -8.54 -21.46 1.56
CA ILE A 160 -9.41 -20.38 1.03
C ILE A 160 -8.58 -19.31 0.33
N LYS A 161 -7.52 -18.85 0.97
CA LYS A 161 -6.62 -17.83 0.40
C LYS A 161 -6.02 -18.30 -0.92
N ALA A 162 -5.54 -19.56 -0.95
CA ALA A 162 -4.97 -20.14 -2.17
C ALA A 162 -5.96 -20.22 -3.34
N GLN A 163 -7.27 -20.41 -3.05
CA GLN A 163 -8.31 -20.38 -4.08
C GLN A 163 -8.54 -18.97 -4.64
N PHE A 164 -8.58 -17.96 -3.75
CA PHE A 164 -8.73 -16.57 -4.18
C PHE A 164 -7.52 -16.09 -4.99
N GLU A 165 -6.30 -16.41 -4.57
CA GLU A 165 -5.07 -16.00 -5.29
C GLU A 165 -4.96 -16.59 -6.72
N ARG A 166 -5.70 -17.67 -7.00
CA ARG A 166 -5.77 -18.25 -8.36
C ARG A 166 -6.75 -17.56 -9.29
N VAL A 167 -7.61 -16.71 -8.77
CA VAL A 167 -8.59 -15.98 -9.60
C VAL A 167 -7.88 -14.86 -10.34
N GLU A 168 -8.03 -14.84 -11.65
CA GLU A 168 -7.44 -13.81 -12.51
C GLU A 168 -7.97 -12.41 -12.11
N GLY A 169 -7.06 -11.46 -11.93
CA GLY A 169 -7.39 -10.09 -11.51
C GLY A 169 -7.27 -9.83 -10.01
N ILE A 170 -7.01 -10.83 -9.17
CA ILE A 170 -6.72 -10.63 -7.75
C ILE A 170 -5.22 -10.40 -7.56
N GLY A 171 -4.86 -9.20 -7.09
CA GLY A 171 -3.46 -8.82 -6.84
C GLY A 171 -2.92 -9.34 -5.51
N GLN A 172 -3.73 -9.30 -4.44
CA GLN A 172 -3.32 -9.70 -3.10
C GLN A 172 -4.50 -10.12 -2.25
N VAL A 173 -4.32 -11.16 -1.43
CA VAL A 173 -5.27 -11.58 -0.38
C VAL A 173 -4.59 -11.43 0.97
N GLN A 174 -5.18 -10.62 1.86
CA GLN A 174 -4.63 -10.36 3.18
C GLN A 174 -5.57 -10.88 4.28
N LEU A 175 -5.04 -11.64 5.21
CA LEU A 175 -5.74 -12.10 6.40
C LEU A 175 -5.55 -11.11 7.55
N ILE A 176 -6.64 -10.67 8.16
CA ILE A 176 -6.62 -9.71 9.28
C ILE A 176 -7.39 -10.32 10.46
N GLY A 177 -6.83 -10.15 11.68
CA GLY A 177 -7.48 -10.57 12.91
C GLY A 177 -7.37 -12.07 13.25
N ALA A 178 -6.63 -12.81 12.45
CA ALA A 178 -6.37 -14.24 12.70
C ALA A 178 -5.12 -14.44 13.59
N ARG A 179 -5.10 -15.54 14.35
CA ARG A 179 -3.96 -15.91 15.19
C ARG A 179 -3.23 -17.08 14.56
N LYS A 180 -2.02 -16.81 14.10
CA LYS A 180 -1.12 -17.87 13.63
C LYS A 180 -0.74 -18.78 14.81
N ARG A 181 -0.69 -20.07 14.56
CA ARG A 181 -0.22 -21.05 15.55
C ARG A 181 1.28 -20.90 15.77
N GLU A 182 1.69 -20.68 17.00
CA GLU A 182 3.08 -20.61 17.40
C GLU A 182 3.37 -21.68 18.46
N ILE A 183 4.56 -22.26 18.39
CA ILE A 183 5.05 -23.20 19.39
C ILE A 183 6.11 -22.47 20.21
N HIS A 184 5.79 -22.14 21.46
CA HIS A 184 6.76 -21.59 22.39
C HIS A 184 7.50 -22.73 23.08
N VAL A 185 8.83 -22.72 22.99
CA VAL A 185 9.72 -23.65 23.69
C VAL A 185 10.42 -22.89 24.81
N ASP A 186 9.87 -22.99 26.00
CA ASP A 186 10.45 -22.39 27.18
C ASP A 186 11.55 -23.29 27.77
N VAL A 187 12.80 -22.85 27.74
CA VAL A 187 13.94 -23.57 28.30
C VAL A 187 14.29 -23.00 29.68
N SER A 188 14.12 -23.81 30.70
CA SER A 188 14.53 -23.44 32.07
C SER A 188 16.06 -23.39 32.20
N LYS A 189 16.62 -22.28 32.72
CA LYS A 189 18.08 -22.11 32.91
C LYS A 189 18.67 -23.07 33.96
N ALA A 190 17.91 -23.48 34.95
CA ALA A 190 18.40 -24.31 36.07
C ALA A 190 18.99 -25.67 35.65
N PRO A 191 18.37 -26.47 34.75
CA PRO A 191 18.99 -27.70 34.29
C PRO A 191 20.14 -27.55 33.30
N LEU A 192 20.28 -26.38 32.64
CA LEU A 192 21.37 -26.09 31.71
C LEU A 192 22.66 -25.77 32.42
N GLN A 193 22.63 -25.28 33.67
CA GLN A 193 23.83 -24.97 34.48
C GLN A 193 24.34 -26.20 35.28
N ALA A 194 23.60 -27.30 35.28
CA ALA A 194 23.94 -28.52 35.99
C ALA A 194 24.68 -29.54 35.11
N ARG A 195 25.05 -29.17 33.89
CA ARG A 195 25.90 -29.94 32.99
C ARG A 195 27.12 -29.10 32.59
#